data_f372d5b7cfd156296ef96db72cd77b4b
#
_entry.id   f372d5b7cfd156296ef96db72cd77b4b
#
_cell.length_a   1.000
_cell.length_b   1.000
_cell.length_c   1.000
_cell.angle_alpha   90.00
_cell.angle_beta   90.00
_cell.angle_gamma   90.00
#
_symmetry.space_group_name_H-M   'P 1'
#
loop_
_entity.id
_entity.type
_entity.pdbx_description
1 polymer ?
#
loop_
_entity_poly.entity_id
_entity_poly.type
_entity_poly.pdbx_seq_one_letter_code
_entity_poly.pdbx_strand_id
1 'polypeptide(L)'
;MKVVIQNHYEFITTDGYLFKNENSDVGHNLLRPWVQLYNMGKEMGIEFYTPDQIDLYTIDLAIFMDRPKVEPDIPGANKILILYEPENVLPDNWDEAYHDRFDKVLTWNDKLVNKSNYIKHNFTVDWSDRYSTWITEDDFNARKLLCLMQTAKNSDQPHSLYPKRIEAIQWFQQNAMFEFDLWGRGWPIQSFPVCKGVTTNKLATYTKYKFALTFENCDNAPGYISEKILDAFMAGIVPIYWGAPNVTTHIPAECFIDMRDFQSYADLYKYLKGVSYIRYCEYLEAIDSFIRSDKANQFDSNEEVKDLLRLIESY
;
A
#
# COMPACT_ATOMS: atom_id res chain seq x y z
N MET A 1 -25.23 -7.84 -15.04
CA MET A 1 -24.72 -6.45 -14.86
C MET A 1 -23.37 -6.34 -15.54
N LYS A 2 -23.13 -5.29 -16.32
CA LYS A 2 -21.85 -5.02 -16.99
C LYS A 2 -21.11 -3.88 -16.27
N VAL A 3 -19.93 -4.18 -15.78
CA VAL A 3 -19.10 -3.25 -14.99
C VAL A 3 -17.80 -2.96 -15.76
N VAL A 4 -17.50 -1.68 -15.97
CA VAL A 4 -16.22 -1.28 -16.51
C VAL A 4 -15.32 -0.73 -15.40
N ILE A 5 -14.03 -1.09 -15.43
CA ILE A 5 -13.00 -0.58 -14.48
C ILE A 5 -11.94 0.18 -15.25
N GLN A 6 -11.74 1.45 -14.88
CA GLN A 6 -10.72 2.36 -15.42
C GLN A 6 -9.74 2.74 -14.33
N ASN A 7 -8.44 2.69 -14.63
CA ASN A 7 -7.38 3.12 -13.72
C ASN A 7 -6.67 4.38 -14.27
N HIS A 8 -6.12 5.21 -13.40
CA HIS A 8 -5.26 6.33 -13.77
C HIS A 8 -4.07 5.89 -14.64
N TYR A 9 -3.49 4.73 -14.32
CA TYR A 9 -2.41 4.11 -15.08
C TYR A 9 -3.01 3.19 -16.15
N GLU A 10 -3.20 3.70 -17.37
CA GLU A 10 -3.92 3.04 -18.47
C GLU A 10 -3.47 1.61 -18.75
N PHE A 11 -2.15 1.31 -18.61
CA PHE A 11 -1.64 -0.03 -18.88
C PHE A 11 -2.27 -1.11 -17.99
N ILE A 12 -2.75 -0.74 -16.79
CA ILE A 12 -3.43 -1.65 -15.86
C ILE A 12 -4.81 -2.05 -16.41
N THR A 13 -5.47 -1.16 -17.14
CA THR A 13 -6.81 -1.35 -17.69
C THR A 13 -6.82 -1.44 -19.21
N THR A 14 -5.80 -2.08 -19.79
CA THR A 14 -5.72 -2.43 -21.21
C THR A 14 -5.77 -3.95 -21.36
N ASP A 15 -6.50 -4.48 -22.33
CA ASP A 15 -6.67 -5.91 -22.63
C ASP A 15 -7.11 -6.76 -21.42
N GLY A 16 -7.81 -6.17 -20.45
CA GLY A 16 -8.20 -6.84 -19.21
C GLY A 16 -7.01 -7.27 -18.35
N TYR A 17 -5.87 -6.58 -18.44
CA TYR A 17 -4.66 -6.88 -17.68
C TYR A 17 -4.95 -6.98 -16.18
N LEU A 18 -5.77 -6.07 -15.64
CA LEU A 18 -6.21 -6.02 -14.24
C LEU A 18 -6.78 -7.35 -13.73
N PHE A 19 -7.48 -8.09 -14.59
CA PHE A 19 -8.20 -9.31 -14.23
C PHE A 19 -7.40 -10.60 -14.44
N LYS A 20 -6.17 -10.51 -14.96
CA LYS A 20 -5.36 -11.65 -15.37
C LYS A 20 -4.02 -11.75 -14.64
N ASN A 21 -3.62 -10.70 -13.94
CA ASN A 21 -2.27 -10.56 -13.38
C ASN A 21 -2.30 -10.22 -11.90
N GLU A 22 -2.21 -11.22 -11.04
CA GLU A 22 -2.10 -11.03 -9.58
C GLU A 22 -0.74 -10.42 -9.20
N ASN A 23 0.33 -10.92 -9.83
CA ASN A 23 1.72 -10.51 -9.61
C ASN A 23 2.14 -9.49 -10.67
N SER A 24 1.60 -8.28 -10.59
CA SER A 24 2.05 -7.21 -11.46
C SER A 24 3.35 -6.58 -10.94
N ASP A 25 4.06 -5.88 -11.84
CA ASP A 25 5.22 -5.06 -11.46
C ASP A 25 4.90 -3.91 -10.46
N VAL A 26 3.63 -3.77 -10.10
CA VAL A 26 3.10 -2.72 -9.21
C VAL A 26 2.93 -3.28 -7.80
N GLY A 27 4.06 -3.53 -7.10
CA GLY A 27 4.06 -4.03 -5.73
C GLY A 27 3.75 -5.53 -5.61
N HIS A 28 3.70 -6.03 -4.36
CA HIS A 28 3.40 -7.44 -4.10
C HIS A 28 1.90 -7.68 -4.16
N ASN A 29 1.45 -8.45 -5.16
CA ASN A 29 0.05 -8.89 -5.32
C ASN A 29 -1.02 -7.77 -5.26
N LEU A 30 -0.68 -6.51 -5.58
CA LEU A 30 -1.62 -5.39 -5.51
C LEU A 30 -2.85 -5.54 -6.43
N LEU A 31 -2.76 -6.35 -7.47
CA LEU A 31 -3.88 -6.59 -8.37
C LEU A 31 -4.67 -7.86 -8.03
N ARG A 32 -4.25 -8.65 -7.04
CA ARG A 32 -4.96 -9.87 -6.63
C ARG A 32 -6.43 -9.61 -6.26
N PRO A 33 -6.80 -8.56 -5.51
CA PRO A 33 -8.22 -8.29 -5.21
C PRO A 33 -9.07 -8.14 -6.46
N TRP A 34 -8.53 -7.55 -7.51
CA TRP A 34 -9.23 -7.34 -8.78
C TRP A 34 -9.41 -8.63 -9.59
N VAL A 35 -8.42 -9.53 -9.54
CA VAL A 35 -8.56 -10.88 -10.12
C VAL A 35 -9.60 -11.69 -9.34
N GLN A 36 -9.60 -11.61 -8.03
CA GLN A 36 -10.61 -12.26 -7.18
C GLN A 36 -12.00 -11.68 -7.43
N LEU A 37 -12.12 -10.34 -7.48
CA LEU A 37 -13.39 -9.64 -7.81
C LEU A 37 -13.95 -10.12 -9.15
N TYR A 38 -13.11 -10.20 -10.18
CA TYR A 38 -13.50 -10.69 -11.51
C TYR A 38 -14.03 -12.13 -11.45
N ASN A 39 -13.31 -13.03 -10.78
CA ASN A 39 -13.69 -14.45 -10.72
C ASN A 39 -14.99 -14.65 -9.93
N MET A 40 -15.08 -14.06 -8.74
CA MET A 40 -16.27 -14.18 -7.89
C MET A 40 -17.49 -13.49 -8.50
N GLY A 41 -17.33 -12.32 -9.07
CA GLY A 41 -18.43 -11.59 -9.71
C GLY A 41 -18.96 -12.33 -10.94
N LYS A 42 -18.10 -13.00 -11.70
CA LYS A 42 -18.54 -13.85 -12.82
C LYS A 42 -19.46 -14.99 -12.35
N GLU A 43 -19.17 -15.60 -11.20
CA GLU A 43 -20.05 -16.62 -10.59
C GLU A 43 -21.41 -16.04 -10.19
N MET A 44 -21.48 -14.74 -9.88
CA MET A 44 -22.69 -14.00 -9.53
C MET A 44 -23.41 -13.40 -10.74
N GLY A 45 -22.91 -13.63 -11.97
CA GLY A 45 -23.49 -13.10 -13.21
C GLY A 45 -23.12 -11.63 -13.47
N ILE A 46 -22.04 -11.13 -12.86
CA ILE A 46 -21.45 -9.81 -13.11
C ILE A 46 -20.34 -9.95 -14.15
N GLU A 47 -20.40 -9.15 -15.19
CA GLU A 47 -19.42 -9.13 -16.27
C GLU A 47 -18.50 -7.91 -16.12
N PHE A 48 -17.19 -8.14 -15.91
CA PHE A 48 -16.20 -7.07 -15.77
C PHE A 48 -15.40 -6.87 -17.03
N TYR A 49 -15.15 -5.62 -17.37
CA TYR A 49 -14.43 -5.19 -18.56
C TYR A 49 -13.42 -4.07 -18.26
N THR A 50 -12.40 -3.94 -19.09
CA THR A 50 -11.63 -2.71 -19.25
C THR A 50 -12.20 -1.88 -20.40
N PRO A 51 -11.98 -0.57 -20.47
CA PRO A 51 -12.65 0.31 -21.43
C PRO A 51 -12.43 -0.05 -22.91
N ASP A 52 -11.32 -0.72 -23.22
CA ASP A 52 -10.95 -1.17 -24.58
C ASP A 52 -11.68 -2.47 -25.01
N GLN A 53 -12.40 -3.13 -24.11
CA GLN A 53 -13.03 -4.44 -24.35
C GLN A 53 -14.52 -4.38 -24.65
N ILE A 54 -15.17 -3.23 -24.46
CA ILE A 54 -16.63 -3.11 -24.54
C ILE A 54 -17.08 -1.75 -25.07
N ASP A 55 -18.26 -1.72 -25.67
CA ASP A 55 -18.95 -0.47 -25.98
C ASP A 55 -19.43 0.19 -24.66
N LEU A 56 -18.85 1.33 -24.34
CA LEU A 56 -19.09 2.06 -23.09
C LEU A 56 -20.55 2.57 -22.94
N TYR A 57 -21.31 2.63 -24.03
CA TYR A 57 -22.76 2.97 -23.99
C TYR A 57 -23.64 1.82 -23.49
N THR A 58 -23.06 0.63 -23.28
CA THR A 58 -23.80 -0.57 -22.81
C THR A 58 -23.51 -0.94 -21.36
N ILE A 59 -22.80 -0.07 -20.62
CA ILE A 59 -22.33 -0.32 -19.26
C ILE A 59 -23.41 0.08 -18.23
N ASP A 60 -23.59 -0.74 -17.20
CA ASP A 60 -24.47 -0.46 -16.08
C ASP A 60 -23.75 0.33 -14.96
N LEU A 61 -22.46 0.02 -14.72
CA LEU A 61 -21.64 0.62 -13.66
C LEU A 61 -20.20 0.86 -14.12
N ALA A 62 -19.65 2.04 -13.81
CA ALA A 62 -18.25 2.37 -14.04
C ALA A 62 -17.51 2.57 -12.71
N ILE A 63 -16.38 1.92 -12.52
CA ILE A 63 -15.48 2.07 -11.37
C ILE A 63 -14.19 2.72 -11.83
N PHE A 64 -13.85 3.84 -11.23
CA PHE A 64 -12.63 4.60 -11.50
C PHE A 64 -11.64 4.41 -10.34
N MET A 65 -10.46 3.90 -10.64
CA MET A 65 -9.34 3.81 -9.69
C MET A 65 -8.45 5.02 -9.88
N ASP A 66 -8.59 6.01 -9.02
CA ASP A 66 -8.09 7.37 -9.18
C ASP A 66 -8.65 8.09 -10.42
N ARG A 67 -8.49 9.40 -10.47
CA ARG A 67 -8.93 10.21 -11.61
C ARG A 67 -8.16 9.82 -12.88
N PRO A 68 -8.82 9.32 -13.93
CA PRO A 68 -8.14 8.95 -15.18
C PRO A 68 -7.58 10.20 -15.89
N LYS A 69 -6.49 10.02 -16.63
CA LYS A 69 -5.90 11.11 -17.45
C LYS A 69 -6.84 11.58 -18.53
N VAL A 70 -7.54 10.64 -19.13
CA VAL A 70 -8.60 10.88 -20.10
C VAL A 70 -9.86 10.20 -19.58
N GLU A 71 -10.87 10.99 -19.25
CA GLU A 71 -12.13 10.45 -18.75
C GLU A 71 -12.95 9.89 -19.92
N PRO A 72 -13.33 8.61 -19.88
CA PRO A 72 -14.17 8.04 -20.90
C PRO A 72 -15.60 8.58 -20.80
N ASP A 73 -16.24 8.77 -21.95
CA ASP A 73 -17.66 9.12 -21.99
C ASP A 73 -18.50 7.85 -21.75
N ILE A 74 -19.15 7.77 -20.59
CA ILE A 74 -19.99 6.65 -20.17
C ILE A 74 -21.35 7.21 -19.75
N PRO A 75 -22.24 7.48 -20.71
CA PRO A 75 -23.54 8.06 -20.41
C PRO A 75 -24.47 7.00 -19.78
N GLY A 76 -25.22 7.41 -18.77
CA GLY A 76 -26.28 6.61 -18.15
C GLY A 76 -25.82 5.53 -17.16
N ALA A 77 -24.54 5.26 -17.03
CA ALA A 77 -24.03 4.35 -16.03
C ALA A 77 -23.88 5.01 -14.65
N ASN A 78 -24.13 4.24 -13.59
CA ASN A 78 -23.73 4.64 -12.24
C ASN A 78 -22.19 4.70 -12.15
N LYS A 79 -21.66 5.50 -11.23
CA LYS A 79 -20.21 5.75 -11.15
C LYS A 79 -19.69 5.65 -9.73
N ILE A 80 -18.62 4.89 -9.55
CA ILE A 80 -17.87 4.78 -8.30
C ILE A 80 -16.46 5.31 -8.55
N LEU A 81 -15.94 6.14 -7.64
CA LEU A 81 -14.53 6.55 -7.60
C LEU A 81 -13.84 5.89 -6.42
N ILE A 82 -12.69 5.29 -6.63
CA ILE A 82 -11.81 4.78 -5.57
C ILE A 82 -10.54 5.62 -5.55
N LEU A 83 -10.24 6.28 -4.44
CA LEU A 83 -9.08 7.14 -4.27
C LEU A 83 -7.95 6.36 -3.61
N TYR A 84 -6.88 6.09 -4.35
CA TYR A 84 -5.67 5.43 -3.84
C TYR A 84 -4.54 6.44 -3.59
N GLU A 85 -4.17 7.23 -4.60
CA GLU A 85 -3.02 8.12 -4.50
C GLU A 85 -3.33 9.37 -3.67
N PRO A 86 -2.43 9.78 -2.76
CA PRO A 86 -2.62 10.98 -1.96
C PRO A 86 -2.39 12.26 -2.78
N GLU A 87 -2.81 13.39 -2.23
CA GLU A 87 -2.78 14.69 -2.89
C GLU A 87 -1.38 15.10 -3.40
N ASN A 88 -0.33 14.75 -2.67
CA ASN A 88 1.05 15.04 -3.09
C ASN A 88 1.55 14.19 -4.27
N VAL A 89 0.80 13.18 -4.69
CA VAL A 89 1.10 12.32 -5.86
C VAL A 89 0.15 12.64 -7.01
N LEU A 90 -1.16 12.70 -6.74
CA LEU A 90 -2.20 13.05 -7.70
C LEU A 90 -3.11 14.16 -7.13
N PRO A 91 -2.72 15.43 -7.24
CA PRO A 91 -3.52 16.55 -6.71
C PRO A 91 -4.95 16.58 -7.24
N ASP A 92 -5.13 16.26 -8.52
CA ASP A 92 -6.44 16.28 -9.19
C ASP A 92 -7.43 15.25 -8.65
N ASN A 93 -6.94 14.23 -7.92
CA ASN A 93 -7.79 13.26 -7.20
C ASN A 93 -8.60 13.91 -6.08
N TRP A 94 -8.17 15.05 -5.56
CA TRP A 94 -8.70 15.65 -4.33
C TRP A 94 -9.59 16.85 -4.58
N ASP A 95 -10.01 17.07 -5.83
CA ASP A 95 -11.03 18.03 -6.22
C ASP A 95 -12.43 17.49 -5.83
N GLU A 96 -13.02 18.01 -4.74
CA GLU A 96 -14.33 17.58 -4.28
C GLU A 96 -15.44 17.85 -5.30
N ALA A 97 -15.30 18.87 -6.15
CA ALA A 97 -16.27 19.12 -7.25
C ALA A 97 -16.21 17.99 -8.31
N TYR A 98 -15.05 17.36 -8.47
CA TYR A 98 -14.95 16.13 -9.28
C TYR A 98 -15.65 14.95 -8.60
N HIS A 99 -15.54 14.81 -7.28
CA HIS A 99 -16.17 13.74 -6.51
C HIS A 99 -17.70 13.79 -6.56
N ASP A 100 -18.29 14.98 -6.67
CA ASP A 100 -19.75 15.17 -6.77
C ASP A 100 -20.38 14.53 -8.02
N ARG A 101 -19.55 14.10 -8.99
CA ARG A 101 -19.97 13.40 -10.21
C ARG A 101 -20.17 11.90 -10.03
N PHE A 102 -19.88 11.38 -8.84
CA PHE A 102 -19.91 9.95 -8.52
C PHE A 102 -21.00 9.64 -7.49
N ASP A 103 -21.67 8.52 -7.65
CA ASP A 103 -22.68 8.03 -6.70
C ASP A 103 -22.04 7.68 -5.36
N LYS A 104 -20.83 7.07 -5.43
CA LYS A 104 -20.00 6.75 -4.27
C LYS A 104 -18.54 7.05 -4.52
N VAL A 105 -17.86 7.50 -3.47
CA VAL A 105 -16.42 7.72 -3.44
C VAL A 105 -15.82 6.86 -2.32
N LEU A 106 -15.00 5.91 -2.68
CA LEU A 106 -14.28 5.03 -1.75
C LEU A 106 -12.93 5.66 -1.45
N THR A 107 -12.58 5.80 -0.17
CA THR A 107 -11.36 6.50 0.22
C THR A 107 -10.81 6.03 1.56
N TRP A 108 -9.49 6.03 1.68
CA TRP A 108 -8.78 5.87 2.94
C TRP A 108 -8.83 7.11 3.84
N ASN A 109 -9.19 8.29 3.31
CA ASN A 109 -9.11 9.56 4.02
C ASN A 109 -10.18 9.70 5.10
N ASP A 110 -9.76 9.57 6.37
CA ASP A 110 -10.64 9.63 7.53
C ASP A 110 -11.39 10.97 7.68
N LYS A 111 -10.90 12.06 7.05
CA LYS A 111 -11.61 13.35 7.07
C LYS A 111 -12.85 13.37 6.17
N LEU A 112 -12.92 12.49 5.17
CA LEU A 112 -13.99 12.47 4.18
C LEU A 112 -15.09 11.46 4.48
N VAL A 113 -14.78 10.35 5.15
CA VAL A 113 -15.73 9.24 5.37
C VAL A 113 -16.98 9.58 6.20
N ASN A 114 -17.04 10.77 6.78
CA ASN A 114 -18.24 11.26 7.45
C ASN A 114 -19.26 11.94 6.51
N LYS A 115 -18.92 12.15 5.24
CA LYS A 115 -19.80 12.72 4.22
C LYS A 115 -20.64 11.59 3.58
N SER A 116 -21.86 11.89 3.17
CA SER A 116 -22.89 10.89 2.82
C SER A 116 -22.56 9.97 1.62
N ASN A 117 -21.72 10.43 0.69
CA ASN A 117 -21.34 9.66 -0.51
C ASN A 117 -19.96 8.99 -0.38
N TYR A 118 -19.25 9.18 0.76
CA TYR A 118 -17.93 8.59 0.96
C TYR A 118 -18.01 7.32 1.80
N ILE A 119 -17.28 6.30 1.36
CA ILE A 119 -17.16 5.00 2.03
C ILE A 119 -15.69 4.78 2.39
N LYS A 120 -15.42 4.31 3.59
CA LYS A 120 -14.06 3.93 4.00
C LYS A 120 -13.56 2.79 3.15
N HIS A 121 -12.35 2.97 2.59
CA HIS A 121 -11.66 1.99 1.78
C HIS A 121 -10.15 2.13 1.97
N ASN A 122 -9.49 1.10 2.42
CA ASN A 122 -8.06 1.11 2.72
C ASN A 122 -7.27 0.36 1.63
N PHE A 123 -5.95 0.51 1.64
CA PHE A 123 -5.07 -0.45 0.97
C PHE A 123 -5.16 -1.79 1.69
N THR A 124 -5.15 -2.86 0.93
CA THR A 124 -5.32 -4.22 1.47
C THR A 124 -4.22 -5.16 1.03
N VAL A 125 -4.05 -6.23 1.77
CA VAL A 125 -3.16 -7.35 1.48
C VAL A 125 -3.88 -8.66 1.76
N ASP A 126 -3.42 -9.74 1.15
CA ASP A 126 -3.92 -11.09 1.47
C ASP A 126 -3.12 -11.68 2.64
N TRP A 127 -3.69 -11.65 3.84
CA TRP A 127 -3.02 -12.15 5.04
C TRP A 127 -2.69 -13.66 4.97
N SER A 128 -3.24 -14.41 4.03
CA SER A 128 -2.90 -15.83 3.84
C SER A 128 -1.49 -16.05 3.27
N ASP A 129 -0.94 -15.05 2.59
CA ASP A 129 0.42 -15.09 2.00
C ASP A 129 1.53 -14.76 3.02
N ARG A 130 1.17 -14.45 4.27
CA ARG A 130 2.15 -14.00 5.26
C ARG A 130 3.17 -15.09 5.61
N TYR A 131 4.39 -14.65 5.83
CA TYR A 131 5.43 -15.47 6.42
C TYR A 131 5.22 -15.60 7.93
N SER A 132 5.90 -16.59 8.52
CA SER A 132 5.85 -16.77 9.97
C SER A 132 6.43 -15.56 10.70
N THR A 133 5.73 -15.09 11.73
CA THR A 133 6.25 -14.14 12.70
C THR A 133 7.12 -14.82 13.77
N TRP A 134 7.13 -16.15 13.78
CA TRP A 134 7.95 -16.93 14.71
C TRP A 134 9.36 -17.14 14.15
N ILE A 135 10.37 -16.69 14.86
CA ILE A 135 11.79 -16.84 14.50
C ILE A 135 12.60 -17.30 15.71
N THR A 136 13.70 -17.99 15.46
CA THR A 136 14.67 -18.34 16.51
C THR A 136 15.64 -17.19 16.78
N GLU A 137 16.39 -17.25 17.88
CA GLU A 137 17.45 -16.30 18.17
C GLU A 137 18.57 -16.35 17.12
N ASP A 138 18.85 -17.54 16.58
CA ASP A 138 19.81 -17.71 15.48
C ASP A 138 19.33 -17.03 14.21
N ASP A 139 18.04 -17.12 13.85
CA ASP A 139 17.46 -16.39 12.73
C ASP A 139 17.55 -14.89 12.94
N PHE A 140 17.22 -14.39 14.15
CA PHE A 140 17.36 -12.98 14.49
C PHE A 140 18.80 -12.49 14.32
N ASN A 141 19.79 -13.26 14.80
CA ASN A 141 21.19 -12.89 14.69
C ASN A 141 21.72 -12.94 13.25
N ALA A 142 21.19 -13.85 12.42
CA ALA A 142 21.56 -13.99 11.01
C ALA A 142 20.98 -12.88 10.11
N ARG A 143 19.84 -12.26 10.50
CA ARG A 143 19.21 -11.19 9.72
C ARG A 143 20.05 -9.92 9.71
N LYS A 144 20.16 -9.29 8.54
CA LYS A 144 20.73 -7.94 8.41
C LYS A 144 19.86 -6.91 9.12
N LEU A 145 20.44 -5.80 9.57
CA LEU A 145 19.72 -4.85 10.43
C LEU A 145 18.52 -4.21 9.73
N LEU A 146 18.73 -3.58 8.57
CA LEU A 146 17.75 -2.65 8.01
C LEU A 146 17.70 -2.69 6.49
N CYS A 147 16.52 -2.51 5.93
CA CYS A 147 16.34 -2.22 4.51
C CYS A 147 15.32 -1.11 4.25
N LEU A 148 15.39 -0.57 3.03
CA LEU A 148 14.35 0.26 2.42
C LEU A 148 14.05 -0.29 1.02
N MET A 149 12.76 -0.49 0.70
CA MET A 149 12.35 -0.96 -0.63
C MET A 149 11.43 0.07 -1.29
N GLN A 150 11.96 0.77 -2.29
CA GLN A 150 11.17 1.70 -3.09
C GLN A 150 11.86 2.11 -4.40
N THR A 151 11.06 2.53 -5.37
CA THR A 151 11.53 3.17 -6.60
C THR A 151 12.09 4.56 -6.31
N ALA A 152 13.14 4.98 -7.00
CA ALA A 152 13.68 6.32 -6.92
C ALA A 152 12.62 7.32 -7.42
N LYS A 153 12.11 8.12 -6.50
CA LYS A 153 11.18 9.23 -6.76
C LYS A 153 11.60 10.41 -5.90
N ASN A 154 11.33 11.61 -6.38
CA ASN A 154 11.43 12.84 -5.62
C ASN A 154 10.16 13.65 -5.77
N SER A 155 9.86 14.50 -4.81
CA SER A 155 8.74 15.42 -4.84
C SER A 155 9.05 16.59 -3.92
N ASP A 156 8.87 17.80 -4.41
CA ASP A 156 9.01 19.04 -3.64
C ASP A 156 7.68 19.51 -3.04
N GLN A 157 6.64 18.67 -3.14
CA GLN A 157 5.33 18.97 -2.55
C GLN A 157 5.42 19.03 -1.02
N PRO A 158 4.68 19.96 -0.38
CA PRO A 158 4.59 20.01 1.06
C PRO A 158 4.17 18.66 1.65
N HIS A 159 4.71 18.35 2.83
CA HIS A 159 4.45 17.07 3.51
C HIS A 159 4.89 15.80 2.79
N SER A 160 5.62 15.93 1.66
CA SER A 160 6.20 14.78 0.98
C SER A 160 7.30 14.13 1.82
N LEU A 161 7.23 12.81 1.99
CA LEU A 161 8.27 12.03 2.66
C LEU A 161 9.35 11.48 1.70
N TYR A 162 9.27 11.78 0.40
CA TYR A 162 10.34 11.39 -0.54
C TYR A 162 11.69 11.99 -0.19
N PRO A 163 11.83 13.29 0.16
CA PRO A 163 13.10 13.84 0.64
C PRO A 163 13.61 13.13 1.91
N LYS A 164 12.72 12.80 2.85
CA LYS A 164 13.07 12.10 4.09
C LYS A 164 13.60 10.68 3.85
N ARG A 165 13.09 10.00 2.84
CA ARG A 165 13.63 8.69 2.42
C ARG A 165 15.04 8.84 1.86
N ILE A 166 15.30 9.87 1.03
CA ILE A 166 16.64 10.16 0.49
C ILE A 166 17.62 10.49 1.62
N GLU A 167 17.22 11.35 2.57
CA GLU A 167 18.01 11.66 3.77
C GLU A 167 18.37 10.39 4.56
N ALA A 168 17.38 9.50 4.79
CA ALA A 168 17.61 8.22 5.46
C ALA A 168 18.64 7.36 4.72
N ILE A 169 18.45 7.18 3.40
CA ILE A 169 19.37 6.38 2.56
C ILE A 169 20.79 6.93 2.65
N GLN A 170 20.96 8.25 2.50
CA GLN A 170 22.26 8.90 2.57
C GLN A 170 22.90 8.73 3.93
N TRP A 171 22.13 8.89 5.01
CA TRP A 171 22.63 8.72 6.37
C TRP A 171 23.11 7.29 6.62
N PHE A 172 22.27 6.28 6.32
CA PHE A 172 22.62 4.88 6.54
C PHE A 172 23.76 4.42 5.63
N GLN A 173 23.83 4.90 4.40
CA GLN A 173 24.93 4.63 3.49
C GLN A 173 26.27 5.15 4.04
N GLN A 174 26.27 6.32 4.65
CA GLN A 174 27.50 6.92 5.22
C GLN A 174 27.92 6.31 6.55
N ASN A 175 26.96 5.92 7.40
CA ASN A 175 27.22 5.54 8.79
C ASN A 175 27.05 4.05 9.09
N ALA A 176 26.32 3.30 8.25
CA ALA A 176 25.97 1.90 8.50
C ALA A 176 25.83 1.08 7.20
N MET A 177 26.70 1.32 6.21
CA MET A 177 26.55 0.74 4.86
C MET A 177 26.53 -0.80 4.81
N PHE A 178 27.16 -1.48 5.76
CA PHE A 178 27.16 -2.95 5.81
C PHE A 178 25.91 -3.52 6.49
N GLU A 179 25.14 -2.69 7.18
CA GLU A 179 23.94 -3.08 7.91
C GLU A 179 22.64 -2.61 7.24
N PHE A 180 22.76 -1.83 6.15
CA PHE A 180 21.64 -1.28 5.40
C PHE A 180 21.68 -1.70 3.92
N ASP A 181 20.53 -2.03 3.35
CA ASP A 181 20.34 -2.24 1.91
C ASP A 181 19.17 -1.43 1.39
N LEU A 182 19.38 -0.83 0.22
CA LEU A 182 18.36 -0.17 -0.57
C LEU A 182 17.93 -1.11 -1.72
N TRP A 183 16.63 -1.27 -1.91
CA TRP A 183 16.05 -2.02 -3.02
C TRP A 183 15.11 -1.13 -3.83
N GLY A 184 15.11 -1.28 -5.15
CA GLY A 184 14.17 -0.59 -6.04
C GLY A 184 14.79 -0.12 -7.34
N ARG A 185 13.93 0.37 -8.23
CA ARG A 185 14.31 0.86 -9.57
C ARG A 185 14.79 2.31 -9.52
N GLY A 186 15.63 2.68 -10.50
CA GLY A 186 15.99 4.07 -10.79
C GLY A 186 17.05 4.68 -9.87
N TRP A 187 17.64 3.92 -8.95
CA TRP A 187 18.74 4.39 -8.11
C TRP A 187 20.08 4.27 -8.84
N PRO A 188 20.77 5.40 -9.13
CA PRO A 188 22.09 5.35 -9.75
C PRO A 188 23.12 4.79 -8.77
N ILE A 189 23.70 3.63 -9.10
CA ILE A 189 24.57 2.86 -8.20
C ILE A 189 25.82 3.63 -7.77
N GLN A 190 26.29 4.56 -8.61
CA GLN A 190 27.45 5.42 -8.29
C GLN A 190 27.15 6.35 -7.10
N SER A 191 25.89 6.80 -6.97
CA SER A 191 25.45 7.68 -5.87
C SER A 191 24.88 6.88 -4.70
N PHE A 192 24.38 5.67 -4.96
CA PHE A 192 23.74 4.81 -3.98
C PHE A 192 24.31 3.38 -4.01
N PRO A 193 25.59 3.19 -3.60
CA PRO A 193 26.28 1.88 -3.62
C PRO A 193 25.63 0.83 -2.70
N VAL A 194 24.78 1.24 -1.77
CA VAL A 194 23.95 0.32 -0.95
C VAL A 194 22.76 -0.28 -1.71
N CYS A 195 22.50 0.18 -2.96
CA CYS A 195 21.40 -0.32 -3.78
C CYS A 195 21.70 -1.74 -4.30
N LYS A 196 20.75 -2.65 -4.08
CA LYS A 196 20.81 -4.07 -4.53
C LYS A 196 20.01 -4.31 -5.81
N GLY A 197 19.41 -3.26 -6.39
CA GLY A 197 18.56 -3.37 -7.57
C GLY A 197 17.12 -3.77 -7.23
N VAL A 198 16.46 -4.47 -8.15
CA VAL A 198 15.06 -4.89 -8.02
C VAL A 198 14.99 -6.30 -7.45
N THR A 199 14.04 -6.53 -6.55
CA THR A 199 13.72 -7.89 -6.09
C THR A 199 12.57 -8.47 -6.90
N THR A 200 12.59 -9.79 -7.13
CA THR A 200 11.49 -10.56 -7.75
C THR A 200 10.45 -11.02 -6.74
N ASN A 201 10.80 -11.04 -5.44
CA ASN A 201 9.90 -11.39 -4.35
C ASN A 201 10.16 -10.47 -3.16
N LYS A 202 9.28 -9.49 -2.99
CA LYS A 202 9.38 -8.45 -1.96
C LYS A 202 9.36 -9.04 -0.55
N LEU A 203 8.39 -9.90 -0.25
CA LEU A 203 8.24 -10.49 1.07
C LEU A 203 9.43 -11.38 1.44
N ALA A 204 9.85 -12.28 0.55
CA ALA A 204 11.02 -13.12 0.76
C ALA A 204 12.32 -12.31 0.91
N THR A 205 12.39 -11.12 0.31
CA THR A 205 13.52 -10.22 0.50
C THR A 205 13.48 -9.55 1.87
N TYR A 206 12.31 -9.12 2.32
CA TYR A 206 12.13 -8.54 3.65
C TYR A 206 12.54 -9.52 4.77
N THR A 207 12.27 -10.82 4.66
CA THR A 207 12.65 -11.80 5.71
C THR A 207 14.15 -11.87 6.01
N LYS A 208 15.00 -11.29 5.15
CA LYS A 208 16.46 -11.22 5.36
C LYS A 208 16.88 -10.11 6.32
N TYR A 209 15.93 -9.27 6.75
CA TYR A 209 16.18 -8.10 7.58
C TYR A 209 15.41 -8.16 8.89
N LYS A 210 15.92 -7.46 9.91
CA LYS A 210 15.21 -7.25 11.17
C LYS A 210 14.15 -6.17 11.01
N PHE A 211 14.52 -5.07 10.36
CA PHE A 211 13.71 -3.86 10.24
C PHE A 211 13.58 -3.39 8.78
N ALA A 212 12.48 -2.72 8.49
CA ALA A 212 12.30 -2.01 7.22
C ALA A 212 11.83 -0.57 7.45
N LEU A 213 12.42 0.39 6.74
CA LEU A 213 11.85 1.74 6.65
C LEU A 213 10.60 1.70 5.76
N THR A 214 9.44 1.99 6.34
CA THR A 214 8.13 1.95 5.67
C THR A 214 7.48 3.32 5.69
N PHE A 215 8.22 4.32 5.19
CA PHE A 215 7.74 5.70 5.10
C PHE A 215 6.70 5.83 4.00
N GLU A 216 5.58 6.45 4.28
CA GLU A 216 4.53 6.74 3.32
C GLU A 216 4.93 7.85 2.32
N ASN A 217 4.09 8.15 1.36
CA ASN A 217 4.34 9.22 0.40
C ASN A 217 4.23 10.61 1.04
N CYS A 218 3.40 10.74 2.10
CA CYS A 218 3.20 11.98 2.86
C CYS A 218 2.90 11.69 4.35
N ASP A 219 3.00 12.72 5.18
CA ASP A 219 2.81 12.64 6.65
C ASP A 219 1.59 13.38 7.19
N ASN A 220 0.79 14.02 6.31
CA ASN A 220 -0.33 14.88 6.69
C ASN A 220 -1.72 14.30 6.36
N ALA A 221 -1.77 13.06 5.89
CA ALA A 221 -2.99 12.43 5.40
C ALA A 221 -3.54 11.37 6.40
N PRO A 222 -4.55 11.72 7.23
CA PRO A 222 -5.14 10.78 8.18
C PRO A 222 -5.79 9.59 7.47
N GLY A 223 -5.44 8.38 7.89
CA GLY A 223 -5.91 7.14 7.30
C GLY A 223 -5.10 6.65 6.08
N TYR A 224 -4.10 7.44 5.59
CA TYR A 224 -3.23 7.01 4.50
C TYR A 224 -2.19 5.99 5.00
N ILE A 225 -2.60 4.75 5.04
CA ILE A 225 -1.80 3.60 5.43
C ILE A 225 -1.77 2.65 4.24
N SER A 226 -0.64 2.62 3.53
CA SER A 226 -0.52 1.83 2.31
C SER A 226 0.08 0.44 2.57
N GLU A 227 0.28 -0.32 1.51
CA GLU A 227 0.91 -1.64 1.54
C GLU A 227 2.30 -1.68 2.20
N LYS A 228 2.95 -0.54 2.41
CA LYS A 228 4.34 -0.48 2.90
C LYS A 228 4.52 -1.10 4.29
N ILE A 229 3.67 -0.68 5.24
CA ILE A 229 3.70 -1.24 6.60
C ILE A 229 3.11 -2.66 6.61
N LEU A 230 2.06 -2.90 5.80
CA LEU A 230 1.39 -4.19 5.71
C LEU A 230 2.31 -5.28 5.13
N ASP A 231 3.10 -4.97 4.10
CA ASP A 231 4.09 -5.89 3.53
C ASP A 231 5.19 -6.27 4.53
N ALA A 232 5.58 -5.35 5.42
CA ALA A 232 6.52 -5.66 6.50
C ALA A 232 5.89 -6.64 7.51
N PHE A 233 4.62 -6.46 7.86
CA PHE A 233 3.86 -7.40 8.69
C PHE A 233 3.75 -8.77 8.02
N MET A 234 3.39 -8.79 6.73
CA MET A 234 3.31 -10.00 5.92
C MET A 234 4.63 -10.77 5.89
N ALA A 235 5.74 -10.07 5.87
CA ALA A 235 7.08 -10.68 5.85
C ALA A 235 7.58 -11.11 7.24
N GLY A 236 6.87 -10.83 8.32
CA GLY A 236 7.30 -11.13 9.69
C GLY A 236 8.55 -10.35 10.10
N ILE A 237 8.59 -9.06 9.78
CA ILE A 237 9.66 -8.13 10.20
C ILE A 237 9.04 -6.87 10.82
N VAL A 238 9.82 -6.13 11.60
CA VAL A 238 9.35 -4.95 12.31
C VAL A 238 9.48 -3.70 11.42
N PRO A 239 8.39 -3.02 11.06
CA PRO A 239 8.46 -1.77 10.32
C PRO A 239 8.87 -0.59 11.18
N ILE A 240 9.61 0.34 10.56
CA ILE A 240 9.86 1.69 11.06
C ILE A 240 8.98 2.61 10.23
N TYR A 241 7.91 3.10 10.83
CA TYR A 241 6.85 3.80 10.11
C TYR A 241 6.94 5.32 10.25
N TRP A 242 6.69 6.00 9.15
CA TRP A 242 6.40 7.43 9.09
C TRP A 242 5.34 7.69 8.04
N GLY A 243 4.19 8.24 8.42
CA GLY A 243 3.06 8.44 7.50
C GLY A 243 1.86 9.03 8.20
N ALA A 244 0.72 8.36 8.09
CA ALA A 244 -0.56 8.81 8.64
C ALA A 244 -0.43 9.31 10.09
N PRO A 245 -0.86 10.56 10.38
CA PRO A 245 -0.71 11.13 11.72
C PRO A 245 -1.52 10.38 12.78
N ASN A 246 -2.55 9.66 12.36
CA ASN A 246 -3.45 8.88 13.21
C ASN A 246 -3.28 7.37 13.04
N VAL A 247 -2.12 6.89 12.61
CA VAL A 247 -1.88 5.45 12.38
C VAL A 247 -2.30 4.57 13.56
N THR A 248 -2.11 5.04 14.81
CA THR A 248 -2.44 4.29 16.02
C THR A 248 -3.94 4.09 16.25
N THR A 249 -4.81 4.81 15.54
CA THR A 249 -6.26 4.52 15.56
C THR A 249 -6.58 3.25 14.74
N HIS A 250 -5.73 2.91 13.78
CA HIS A 250 -5.88 1.78 12.87
C HIS A 250 -5.02 0.58 13.26
N ILE A 251 -3.76 0.81 13.62
CA ILE A 251 -2.75 -0.21 13.94
C ILE A 251 -2.22 0.07 15.35
N PRO A 252 -2.18 -0.93 16.27
CA PRO A 252 -1.62 -0.75 17.60
C PRO A 252 -0.16 -0.26 17.56
N ALA A 253 0.21 0.66 18.46
CA ALA A 253 1.54 1.25 18.51
C ALA A 253 2.66 0.20 18.75
N GLU A 254 2.31 -0.91 19.38
CA GLU A 254 3.22 -2.03 19.68
C GLU A 254 3.65 -2.80 18.43
N CYS A 255 2.95 -2.60 17.28
CA CYS A 255 3.23 -3.32 16.04
C CYS A 255 4.38 -2.70 15.22
N PHE A 256 4.83 -1.49 15.53
CA PHE A 256 5.82 -0.78 14.72
C PHE A 256 6.68 0.17 15.56
N ILE A 257 7.75 0.64 14.97
CA ILE A 257 8.59 1.70 15.52
C ILE A 257 8.20 2.99 14.80
N ASP A 258 7.76 4.00 15.57
CA ASP A 258 7.40 5.29 14.98
C ASP A 258 8.66 6.14 14.77
N MET A 259 8.95 6.52 13.51
CA MET A 259 10.11 7.37 13.21
C MET A 259 10.03 8.74 13.90
N ARG A 260 8.83 9.23 14.20
CA ARG A 260 8.59 10.52 14.85
C ARG A 260 9.07 10.58 16.31
N ASP A 261 9.31 9.43 16.93
CA ASP A 261 9.85 9.33 18.29
C ASP A 261 11.37 9.61 18.34
N PHE A 262 12.04 9.72 17.17
CA PHE A 262 13.46 9.93 17.07
C PHE A 262 13.80 11.31 16.50
N GLN A 263 14.76 11.98 17.13
CA GLN A 263 15.21 13.30 16.68
C GLN A 263 16.15 13.21 15.46
N SER A 264 16.79 12.05 15.27
CA SER A 264 17.75 11.82 14.18
C SER A 264 17.80 10.35 13.75
N TYR A 265 18.37 10.09 12.56
CA TYR A 265 18.66 8.72 12.13
C TYR A 265 19.76 8.07 13.00
N ALA A 266 20.62 8.86 13.66
CA ALA A 266 21.61 8.35 14.60
C ALA A 266 20.92 7.79 15.86
N ASP A 267 19.90 8.46 16.39
CA ASP A 267 19.13 7.99 17.54
C ASP A 267 18.33 6.72 17.18
N LEU A 268 17.69 6.72 16.01
CA LEU A 268 17.03 5.52 15.47
C LEU A 268 18.03 4.35 15.37
N TYR A 269 19.18 4.56 14.74
CA TYR A 269 20.18 3.51 14.56
C TYR A 269 20.66 2.95 15.90
N LYS A 270 20.96 3.83 16.86
CA LYS A 270 21.34 3.44 18.22
C LYS A 270 20.25 2.58 18.88
N TYR A 271 18.99 2.98 18.74
CA TYR A 271 17.85 2.20 19.22
C TYR A 271 17.81 0.82 18.57
N LEU A 272 17.85 0.74 17.23
CA LEU A 272 17.77 -0.53 16.50
C LEU A 272 18.89 -1.50 16.88
N LYS A 273 20.11 -0.99 17.10
CA LYS A 273 21.26 -1.79 17.58
C LYS A 273 21.06 -2.32 18.99
N GLY A 274 20.27 -1.62 19.81
CA GLY A 274 19.97 -2.01 21.19
C GLY A 274 18.78 -2.95 21.35
N VAL A 275 18.00 -3.19 20.29
CA VAL A 275 16.84 -4.09 20.35
C VAL A 275 17.32 -5.54 20.54
N SER A 276 17.01 -6.13 21.70
CA SER A 276 17.29 -7.54 22.00
C SER A 276 16.37 -8.47 21.22
N TYR A 277 16.74 -9.77 21.12
CA TYR A 277 15.87 -10.79 20.56
C TYR A 277 14.52 -10.84 21.25
N ILE A 278 14.47 -10.76 22.58
CA ILE A 278 13.22 -10.75 23.36
C ILE A 278 12.34 -9.57 22.95
N ARG A 279 12.91 -8.35 22.92
CA ARG A 279 12.16 -7.16 22.52
C ARG A 279 11.69 -7.23 21.06
N TYR A 280 12.47 -7.83 20.19
CA TYR A 280 12.08 -8.06 18.80
C TYR A 280 10.89 -9.03 18.69
N CYS A 281 10.89 -10.11 19.47
CA CYS A 281 9.76 -11.04 19.54
C CYS A 281 8.48 -10.39 20.04
N GLU A 282 8.56 -9.47 21.01
CA GLU A 282 7.39 -8.70 21.49
C GLU A 282 6.71 -7.91 20.35
N TYR A 283 7.49 -7.29 19.45
CA TYR A 283 6.96 -6.65 18.25
C TYR A 283 6.26 -7.65 17.32
N LEU A 284 6.89 -8.80 17.07
CA LEU A 284 6.32 -9.82 16.19
C LEU A 284 5.04 -10.44 16.77
N GLU A 285 4.97 -10.64 18.08
CA GLU A 285 3.76 -11.09 18.78
C GLU A 285 2.62 -10.06 18.69
N ALA A 286 2.94 -8.78 18.83
CA ALA A 286 1.95 -7.71 18.65
C ALA A 286 1.43 -7.67 17.20
N ILE A 287 2.31 -7.83 16.21
CA ILE A 287 1.95 -7.91 14.79
C ILE A 287 1.04 -9.13 14.54
N ASP A 288 1.40 -10.33 15.01
CA ASP A 288 0.57 -11.53 14.81
C ASP A 288 -0.80 -11.39 15.50
N SER A 289 -0.83 -10.83 16.70
CA SER A 289 -2.06 -10.54 17.44
C SER A 289 -2.95 -9.55 16.70
N PHE A 290 -2.37 -8.50 16.11
CA PHE A 290 -3.10 -7.55 15.28
C PHE A 290 -3.68 -8.22 14.03
N ILE A 291 -2.86 -8.96 13.27
CA ILE A 291 -3.30 -9.64 12.03
C ILE A 291 -4.47 -10.60 12.29
N ARG A 292 -4.51 -11.23 13.47
CA ARG A 292 -5.60 -12.16 13.87
C ARG A 292 -6.83 -11.46 14.44
N SER A 293 -6.78 -10.16 14.65
CA SER A 293 -7.89 -9.40 15.24
C SER A 293 -8.87 -8.91 14.17
N ASP A 294 -10.11 -8.68 14.55
CA ASP A 294 -11.13 -8.06 13.68
C ASP A 294 -10.69 -6.68 13.15
N LYS A 295 -9.78 -6.01 13.87
CA LYS A 295 -9.25 -4.70 13.47
C LYS A 295 -8.42 -4.78 12.19
N ALA A 296 -7.81 -5.92 11.91
CA ALA A 296 -7.03 -6.15 10.68
C ALA A 296 -7.91 -6.41 9.44
N ASN A 297 -9.21 -6.72 9.62
CA ASN A 297 -10.12 -6.98 8.50
C ASN A 297 -10.22 -5.77 7.55
N GLN A 298 -10.05 -4.54 8.07
CA GLN A 298 -10.03 -3.34 7.25
C GLN A 298 -8.86 -3.29 6.23
N PHE A 299 -7.88 -4.16 6.38
CA PHE A 299 -6.70 -4.31 5.50
C PHE A 299 -6.65 -5.67 4.81
N ASP A 300 -7.72 -6.48 4.88
CA ASP A 300 -7.80 -7.79 4.25
C ASP A 300 -8.41 -7.69 2.86
N SER A 301 -7.68 -8.12 1.83
CA SER A 301 -8.15 -8.11 0.45
C SER A 301 -9.37 -8.99 0.21
N ASN A 302 -9.55 -10.06 0.98
CA ASN A 302 -10.74 -10.92 0.88
C ASN A 302 -12.00 -10.20 1.40
N GLU A 303 -11.88 -9.37 2.43
CA GLU A 303 -13.00 -8.54 2.90
C GLU A 303 -13.26 -7.38 1.93
N GLU A 304 -12.22 -6.75 1.37
CA GLU A 304 -12.36 -5.74 0.30
C GLU A 304 -13.19 -6.26 -0.86
N VAL A 305 -12.88 -7.44 -1.38
CA VAL A 305 -13.59 -8.05 -2.52
C VAL A 305 -15.07 -8.28 -2.18
N LYS A 306 -15.38 -8.79 -0.98
CA LYS A 306 -16.76 -8.98 -0.53
C LYS A 306 -17.53 -7.67 -0.43
N ASP A 307 -16.89 -6.63 0.11
CA ASP A 307 -17.52 -5.31 0.26
C ASP A 307 -17.74 -4.65 -1.10
N LEU A 308 -16.81 -4.76 -2.04
CA LEU A 308 -16.97 -4.28 -3.41
C LEU A 308 -18.09 -5.02 -4.14
N LEU A 309 -18.19 -6.36 -4.01
CA LEU A 309 -19.29 -7.14 -4.62
C LEU A 309 -20.65 -6.71 -4.05
N ARG A 310 -20.79 -6.58 -2.73
CA ARG A 310 -22.03 -6.09 -2.09
C ARG A 310 -22.40 -4.69 -2.57
N LEU A 311 -21.41 -3.81 -2.72
CA LEU A 311 -21.64 -2.46 -3.24
C LEU A 311 -22.11 -2.51 -4.69
N ILE A 312 -21.46 -3.31 -5.55
CA ILE A 312 -21.84 -3.49 -6.96
C ILE A 312 -23.25 -4.05 -7.08
N GLU A 313 -23.62 -5.06 -6.29
CA GLU A 313 -24.98 -5.65 -6.28
C GLU A 313 -26.08 -4.67 -5.84
N SER A 314 -25.72 -3.58 -5.17
CA SER A 314 -26.69 -2.57 -4.74
C SER A 314 -27.16 -1.62 -5.85
N TYR A 315 -26.55 -1.72 -7.04
CA TYR A 315 -26.92 -0.98 -8.25
C TYR A 315 -27.79 -1.82 -9.18
#